data_3148c7283f8e983f7cc37e59c680f22c
#
_entry.id   3148c7283f8e983f7cc37e59c680f22c
#
_cell.length_a   1.000
_cell.length_b   1.000
_cell.length_c   1.000
_cell.angle_alpha   90.00
_cell.angle_beta   90.00
_cell.angle_gamma   90.00
#
_symmetry.space_group_name_H-M   'P 1'
#
loop_
_entity.id
_entity.type
_entity.pdbx_description
1 polymer ?
#
loop_
_entity_poly.entity_id
_entity_poly.type
_entity_poly.pdbx_seq_one_letter_code
_entity_poly.pdbx_strand_id
1 'polypeptide(L)'
;MAEAAAQYRHKEKRRGRIKKSERRAQILLELKLHPHVRISELARRFDASTETLRRDLDALAKDGLIDRAHGGASAPSQGHYPTLDQRNAARSEERERIAQLAAAQVRDGETIMIDSGSTTIQLARFLAYRGVTCKVITNSLPVAMTLGHGAAEVMLCPGEYLPDESAVVGPETLEFLSQFHVDRCIIGASGISDEGVSETVRGFAAVKKEMLRRASRRQLLVGSEKFGKDGLARVTRLDGLDTVVTDARPDGSLLRALSKSGVEIVVAEPSGDQKA
;
A
#
# COMPACT_ATOMS: atom_id res chain seq x y z
N MET A 1 -28.94 49.14 -7.56
CA MET A 1 -29.10 47.88 -6.80
C MET A 1 -29.38 46.67 -7.71
N ALA A 2 -30.20 46.79 -8.74
CA ALA A 2 -30.51 45.68 -9.68
C ALA A 2 -29.35 45.34 -10.64
N GLU A 3 -28.53 46.34 -11.06
CA GLU A 3 -27.37 46.09 -11.93
C GLU A 3 -26.23 45.37 -11.24
N ALA A 4 -25.97 45.62 -9.96
CA ALA A 4 -24.94 44.93 -9.20
C ALA A 4 -25.29 43.44 -8.97
N ALA A 5 -26.58 43.12 -8.81
CA ALA A 5 -27.08 41.76 -8.70
C ALA A 5 -27.02 40.99 -10.04
N ALA A 6 -27.16 41.70 -11.18
CA ALA A 6 -27.02 41.11 -12.51
C ALA A 6 -25.55 40.81 -12.86
N GLN A 7 -24.61 41.69 -12.47
CA GLN A 7 -23.17 41.47 -12.63
C GLN A 7 -22.64 40.35 -11.77
N TYR A 8 -23.18 40.15 -10.56
CA TYR A 8 -22.83 39.00 -9.69
C TYR A 8 -23.29 37.67 -10.30
N ARG A 9 -24.50 37.61 -10.87
CA ARG A 9 -25.01 36.41 -11.57
C ARG A 9 -24.28 36.11 -12.88
N HIS A 10 -23.68 37.09 -13.52
CA HIS A 10 -22.93 36.90 -14.78
C HIS A 10 -21.49 36.40 -14.52
N LYS A 11 -20.92 36.69 -13.32
CA LYS A 11 -19.62 36.16 -12.90
C LYS A 11 -19.66 34.70 -12.49
N GLU A 12 -20.82 34.20 -12.01
CA GLU A 12 -20.99 32.76 -11.65
C GLU A 12 -21.11 31.86 -12.88
N LYS A 13 -21.55 32.37 -14.05
CA LYS A 13 -21.70 31.59 -15.29
C LYS A 13 -20.40 31.32 -16.06
N ARG A 14 -19.26 31.83 -15.62
CA ARG A 14 -17.92 31.61 -16.22
C ARG A 14 -17.00 30.71 -15.39
N ARG A 15 -17.51 29.89 -14.48
CA ARG A 15 -16.72 28.80 -13.93
C ARG A 15 -16.60 27.72 -15.00
N GLY A 16 -15.47 27.74 -15.73
CA GLY A 16 -15.11 26.71 -16.68
C GLY A 16 -15.24 25.33 -16.02
N ARG A 17 -15.68 24.36 -16.79
CA ARG A 17 -15.88 22.96 -16.37
C ARG A 17 -14.63 22.49 -15.60
N ILE A 18 -14.76 22.24 -14.30
CA ILE A 18 -13.64 21.86 -13.41
C ILE A 18 -12.94 20.63 -14.01
N LYS A 19 -11.61 20.66 -14.11
CA LYS A 19 -10.82 19.56 -14.64
C LYS A 19 -11.02 18.31 -13.76
N LYS A 20 -10.92 17.12 -14.36
CA LYS A 20 -11.13 15.83 -13.69
C LYS A 20 -10.28 15.68 -12.41
N SER A 21 -9.00 16.04 -12.48
CA SER A 21 -8.07 15.98 -11.35
C SER A 21 -8.47 16.94 -10.22
N GLU A 22 -8.83 18.16 -10.57
CA GLU A 22 -9.25 19.18 -9.61
C GLU A 22 -10.58 18.80 -8.95
N ARG A 23 -11.54 18.26 -9.71
CA ARG A 23 -12.82 17.79 -9.19
C ARG A 23 -12.63 16.64 -8.18
N ARG A 24 -11.75 15.68 -8.48
CA ARG A 24 -11.40 14.59 -7.55
C ARG A 24 -10.74 15.10 -6.27
N ALA A 25 -9.82 16.06 -6.38
CA ALA A 25 -9.20 16.69 -5.22
C ALA A 25 -10.24 17.40 -4.34
N GLN A 26 -11.20 18.09 -4.95
CA GLN A 26 -12.29 18.75 -4.23
C GLN A 26 -13.26 17.76 -3.58
N ILE A 27 -13.56 16.62 -4.21
CA ILE A 27 -14.34 15.54 -3.58
C ILE A 27 -13.66 15.02 -2.31
N LEU A 28 -12.35 14.80 -2.35
CA LEU A 28 -11.60 14.37 -1.17
C LEU A 28 -11.58 15.44 -0.07
N LEU A 29 -11.52 16.72 -0.44
CA LEU A 29 -11.61 17.81 0.54
C LEU A 29 -13.00 17.87 1.20
N GLU A 30 -14.08 17.68 0.42
CA GLU A 30 -15.44 17.58 0.95
C GLU A 30 -15.59 16.46 1.97
N LEU A 31 -15.02 15.30 1.65
CA LEU A 31 -15.07 14.13 2.55
C LEU A 31 -14.28 14.34 3.85
N LYS A 32 -13.31 15.27 3.89
CA LYS A 32 -12.65 15.68 5.14
C LYS A 32 -13.56 16.49 6.04
N LEU A 33 -14.47 17.27 5.46
CA LEU A 33 -15.41 18.12 6.19
C LEU A 33 -16.73 17.41 6.51
N HIS A 34 -17.16 16.54 5.59
CA HIS A 34 -18.42 15.79 5.68
C HIS A 34 -18.10 14.30 5.44
N PRO A 35 -18.12 13.46 6.49
CA PRO A 35 -17.76 12.04 6.37
C PRO A 35 -18.55 11.24 5.34
N HIS A 36 -19.71 11.74 4.90
CA HIS A 36 -20.55 11.15 3.87
C HIS A 36 -21.01 12.20 2.87
N VAL A 37 -20.89 11.90 1.57
CA VAL A 37 -21.37 12.77 0.49
C VAL A 37 -22.27 11.97 -0.46
N ARG A 38 -23.36 12.61 -0.95
CA ARG A 38 -24.26 12.01 -1.93
C ARG A 38 -23.88 12.44 -3.35
N ILE A 39 -23.98 11.51 -4.31
CA ILE A 39 -23.69 11.79 -5.73
C ILE A 39 -24.53 12.96 -6.24
N SER A 40 -25.82 13.05 -5.85
CA SER A 40 -26.71 14.13 -6.25
C SER A 40 -26.27 15.51 -5.75
N GLU A 41 -25.67 15.58 -4.55
CA GLU A 41 -25.13 16.82 -3.97
C GLU A 41 -23.85 17.24 -4.68
N LEU A 42 -22.94 16.29 -4.91
CA LEU A 42 -21.72 16.53 -5.66
C LEU A 42 -22.01 16.94 -7.11
N ALA A 43 -22.98 16.30 -7.77
CA ALA A 43 -23.40 16.62 -9.13
C ALA A 43 -23.87 18.08 -9.25
N ARG A 44 -24.70 18.52 -8.31
CA ARG A 44 -25.19 19.90 -8.24
C ARG A 44 -24.07 20.90 -7.94
N ARG A 45 -23.14 20.54 -7.01
CA ARG A 45 -22.07 21.42 -6.56
C ARG A 45 -20.98 21.62 -7.63
N PHE A 46 -20.66 20.57 -8.37
CA PHE A 46 -19.60 20.60 -9.39
C PHE A 46 -20.12 20.81 -10.81
N ASP A 47 -21.43 21.07 -10.97
CA ASP A 47 -22.10 21.22 -12.27
C ASP A 47 -21.70 20.07 -13.24
N ALA A 48 -21.80 18.83 -12.74
CA ALA A 48 -21.41 17.63 -13.45
C ALA A 48 -22.54 16.59 -13.43
N SER A 49 -22.61 15.73 -14.45
CA SER A 49 -23.61 14.65 -14.45
C SER A 49 -23.33 13.64 -13.35
N THR A 50 -24.39 13.02 -12.83
CA THR A 50 -24.28 11.94 -11.84
C THR A 50 -23.42 10.78 -12.34
N GLU A 51 -23.44 10.50 -13.64
CA GLU A 51 -22.58 9.48 -14.25
C GLU A 51 -21.09 9.88 -14.23
N THR A 52 -20.79 11.16 -14.46
CA THR A 52 -19.41 11.67 -14.33
C THR A 52 -18.90 11.52 -12.91
N LEU A 53 -19.75 11.89 -11.92
CA LEU A 53 -19.40 11.75 -10.50
C LEU A 53 -19.28 10.29 -10.10
N ARG A 54 -20.12 9.39 -10.63
CA ARG A 54 -20.00 7.95 -10.38
C ARG A 54 -18.65 7.43 -10.81
N ARG A 55 -18.19 7.76 -12.01
CA ARG A 55 -16.86 7.40 -12.54
C ARG A 55 -15.70 8.00 -11.72
N ASP A 56 -15.86 9.24 -11.25
CA ASP A 56 -14.84 9.85 -10.39
C ASP A 56 -14.77 9.17 -9.02
N LEU A 57 -15.92 8.87 -8.40
CA LEU A 57 -15.98 8.15 -7.15
C LEU A 57 -15.49 6.70 -7.29
N ASP A 58 -15.83 6.02 -8.38
CA ASP A 58 -15.34 4.66 -8.64
C ASP A 58 -13.82 4.63 -8.76
N ALA A 59 -13.24 5.63 -9.43
CA ALA A 59 -11.79 5.72 -9.52
C ALA A 59 -11.13 6.06 -8.18
N LEU A 60 -11.69 6.98 -7.40
CA LEU A 60 -11.19 7.30 -6.06
C LEU A 60 -11.32 6.09 -5.11
N ALA A 61 -12.38 5.30 -5.23
CA ALA A 61 -12.57 4.07 -4.47
C ALA A 61 -11.55 2.99 -4.91
N LYS A 62 -11.32 2.86 -6.23
CA LYS A 62 -10.28 1.96 -6.77
C LYS A 62 -8.89 2.34 -6.24
N ASP A 63 -8.64 3.63 -6.04
CA ASP A 63 -7.39 4.15 -5.47
C ASP A 63 -7.37 4.06 -3.92
N GLY A 64 -8.43 3.51 -3.28
CA GLY A 64 -8.54 3.35 -1.83
C GLY A 64 -8.68 4.66 -1.06
N LEU A 65 -9.04 5.76 -1.73
CA LEU A 65 -9.13 7.09 -1.15
C LEU A 65 -10.50 7.40 -0.53
N ILE A 66 -11.51 6.61 -0.86
CA ILE A 66 -12.88 6.72 -0.35
C ILE A 66 -13.55 5.35 -0.28
N ASP A 67 -14.56 5.20 0.56
CA ASP A 67 -15.45 4.05 0.56
C ASP A 67 -16.72 4.35 -0.25
N ARG A 68 -17.19 3.38 -1.07
CA ARG A 68 -18.47 3.51 -1.77
C ARG A 68 -19.61 3.28 -0.80
N ALA A 69 -20.56 4.21 -0.79
CA ALA A 69 -21.81 4.10 -0.05
C ALA A 69 -23.03 4.11 -0.99
N HIS A 70 -24.18 3.64 -0.54
CA HIS A 70 -25.42 3.65 -1.34
C HIS A 70 -25.77 5.09 -1.75
N GLY A 71 -25.66 5.37 -3.06
CA GLY A 71 -25.95 6.70 -3.61
C GLY A 71 -24.86 7.77 -3.37
N GLY A 72 -23.65 7.37 -2.91
CA GLY A 72 -22.61 8.34 -2.60
C GLY A 72 -21.23 7.72 -2.31
N ALA A 73 -20.49 8.42 -1.47
CA ALA A 73 -19.24 7.97 -0.92
C ALA A 73 -19.09 8.46 0.53
N SER A 74 -18.27 7.75 1.29
CA SER A 74 -17.83 8.17 2.61
C SER A 74 -16.31 8.38 2.62
N ALA A 75 -15.84 9.26 3.51
CA ALA A 75 -14.45 9.25 3.91
C ALA A 75 -14.13 7.85 4.43
N PRO A 76 -12.95 7.31 4.15
CA PRO A 76 -12.49 6.12 4.85
C PRO A 76 -12.62 6.43 6.35
N SER A 77 -13.24 5.55 7.12
CA SER A 77 -13.35 5.74 8.56
C SER A 77 -11.95 6.03 9.10
N GLN A 78 -11.76 7.05 9.92
CA GLN A 78 -10.46 7.28 10.57
C GLN A 78 -10.08 6.00 11.29
N GLY A 79 -9.05 5.30 10.80
CA GLY A 79 -8.68 3.97 11.25
C GLY A 79 -9.13 2.82 10.34
N HIS A 80 -9.92 3.04 9.29
CA HIS A 80 -10.23 1.99 8.33
C HIS A 80 -9.08 1.82 7.33
N TYR A 81 -8.19 0.91 7.65
CA TYR A 81 -7.19 0.41 6.71
C TYR A 81 -7.90 -0.50 5.70
N PRO A 82 -7.74 -0.33 4.38
CA PRO A 82 -8.40 -1.19 3.39
C PRO A 82 -8.10 -2.66 3.67
N THR A 83 -9.11 -3.53 3.57
CA THR A 83 -8.91 -4.97 3.72
C THR A 83 -7.90 -5.51 2.71
N LEU A 84 -7.35 -6.68 2.96
CA LEU A 84 -6.41 -7.31 2.03
C LEU A 84 -6.99 -7.44 0.62
N ASP A 85 -8.27 -7.80 0.49
CA ASP A 85 -8.95 -7.93 -0.82
C ASP A 85 -9.06 -6.60 -1.55
N GLN A 86 -9.41 -5.52 -0.85
CA GLN A 86 -9.45 -4.17 -1.42
C GLN A 86 -8.05 -3.74 -1.87
N ARG A 87 -7.02 -4.02 -1.08
CA ARG A 87 -5.63 -3.74 -1.46
C ARG A 87 -5.18 -4.59 -2.65
N ASN A 88 -5.57 -5.86 -2.71
CA ASN A 88 -5.24 -6.74 -3.85
C ASN A 88 -5.85 -6.23 -5.17
N ALA A 89 -7.05 -5.65 -5.12
CA ALA A 89 -7.71 -5.11 -6.31
C ALA A 89 -7.14 -3.76 -6.78
N ALA A 90 -6.53 -2.98 -5.89
CA ALA A 90 -5.97 -1.67 -6.21
C ALA A 90 -4.51 -1.77 -6.69
N ARG A 91 -4.11 -0.96 -7.70
CA ARG A 91 -2.71 -0.79 -8.14
C ARG A 91 -1.94 -2.11 -8.35
N SER A 92 -2.57 -3.08 -9.00
CA SER A 92 -1.98 -4.42 -9.20
C SER A 92 -0.70 -4.37 -10.03
N GLU A 93 -0.66 -3.52 -11.08
CA GLU A 93 0.47 -3.42 -11.99
C GLU A 93 1.75 -2.91 -11.29
N GLU A 94 1.63 -1.88 -10.46
CA GLU A 94 2.77 -1.35 -9.69
C GLU A 94 3.30 -2.39 -8.71
N ARG A 95 2.39 -3.10 -8.00
CA ARG A 95 2.78 -4.17 -7.07
C ARG A 95 3.43 -5.34 -7.77
N GLU A 96 2.94 -5.72 -8.94
CA GLU A 96 3.53 -6.78 -9.74
C GLU A 96 4.96 -6.44 -10.14
N ARG A 97 5.22 -5.21 -10.61
CA ARG A 97 6.57 -4.76 -10.95
C ARG A 97 7.51 -4.77 -9.73
N ILE A 98 7.06 -4.21 -8.59
CA ILE A 98 7.82 -4.25 -7.34
C ILE A 98 8.14 -5.69 -6.94
N ALA A 99 7.14 -6.56 -6.94
CA ALA A 99 7.26 -7.94 -6.52
C ALA A 99 8.16 -8.76 -7.46
N GLN A 100 8.06 -8.56 -8.78
CA GLN A 100 8.91 -9.20 -9.78
C GLN A 100 10.37 -8.82 -9.58
N LEU A 101 10.64 -7.53 -9.37
CA LEU A 101 11.99 -7.03 -9.15
C LEU A 101 12.59 -7.56 -7.83
N ALA A 102 11.79 -7.60 -6.77
CA ALA A 102 12.20 -8.18 -5.50
C ALA A 102 12.43 -9.70 -5.59
N ALA A 103 11.54 -10.41 -6.29
CA ALA A 103 11.70 -11.86 -6.50
C ALA A 103 12.98 -12.19 -7.25
N ALA A 104 13.39 -11.36 -8.22
CA ALA A 104 14.64 -11.56 -8.97
C ALA A 104 15.90 -11.51 -8.10
N GLN A 105 15.82 -10.89 -6.93
CA GLN A 105 16.94 -10.76 -5.98
C GLN A 105 17.07 -11.95 -5.01
N VAL A 106 16.04 -12.81 -4.93
CA VAL A 106 16.08 -14.01 -4.08
C VAL A 106 16.80 -15.14 -4.81
N ARG A 107 17.71 -15.80 -4.10
CA ARG A 107 18.57 -16.88 -4.63
C ARG A 107 18.15 -18.22 -4.08
N ASP A 108 18.48 -19.29 -4.80
CA ASP A 108 18.32 -20.64 -4.31
C ASP A 108 19.15 -20.85 -3.03
N GLY A 109 18.56 -21.60 -2.09
CA GLY A 109 19.16 -21.90 -0.81
C GLY A 109 18.98 -20.81 0.27
N GLU A 110 18.48 -19.61 -0.07
CA GLU A 110 18.22 -18.56 0.95
C GLU A 110 17.11 -19.01 1.92
N THR A 111 17.29 -18.67 3.19
CA THR A 111 16.20 -18.70 4.19
C THR A 111 15.64 -17.29 4.34
N ILE A 112 14.34 -17.13 4.11
CA ILE A 112 13.71 -15.80 4.05
C ILE A 112 12.47 -15.71 4.94
N MET A 113 12.27 -14.55 5.58
CA MET A 113 11.01 -14.19 6.20
C MET A 113 10.21 -13.30 5.28
N ILE A 114 8.94 -13.65 5.03
CA ILE A 114 8.00 -12.86 4.23
C ILE A 114 6.80 -12.54 5.10
N ASP A 115 6.49 -11.24 5.23
CA ASP A 115 5.33 -10.78 6.00
C ASP A 115 4.00 -10.94 5.26
N SER A 116 2.93 -10.49 5.90
CA SER A 116 1.59 -10.40 5.29
C SER A 116 1.40 -9.04 4.60
N GLY A 117 0.87 -9.07 3.38
CA GLY A 117 0.52 -7.87 2.63
C GLY A 117 0.26 -8.14 1.16
N SER A 118 -0.44 -7.24 0.49
CA SER A 118 -0.78 -7.40 -0.93
C SER A 118 0.45 -7.46 -1.84
N THR A 119 1.53 -6.74 -1.54
CA THR A 119 2.76 -6.75 -2.33
C THR A 119 3.59 -8.02 -2.08
N THR A 120 3.63 -8.49 -0.83
CA THR A 120 4.36 -9.71 -0.47
C THR A 120 3.65 -10.99 -0.97
N ILE A 121 2.32 -10.95 -1.13
CA ILE A 121 1.59 -12.02 -1.83
C ILE A 121 1.98 -12.06 -3.32
N GLN A 122 2.13 -10.93 -3.99
CA GLN A 122 2.62 -10.90 -5.38
C GLN A 122 4.07 -11.41 -5.46
N LEU A 123 4.93 -11.03 -4.50
CA LEU A 123 6.28 -11.60 -4.40
C LEU A 123 6.24 -13.14 -4.35
N ALA A 124 5.38 -13.71 -3.50
CA ALA A 124 5.24 -15.16 -3.38
C ALA A 124 4.84 -15.82 -4.72
N ARG A 125 3.95 -15.19 -5.50
CA ARG A 125 3.57 -15.67 -6.84
C ARG A 125 4.76 -15.69 -7.80
N PHE A 126 5.59 -14.65 -7.82
CA PHE A 126 6.79 -14.62 -8.68
C PHE A 126 7.87 -15.59 -8.20
N LEU A 127 8.03 -15.80 -6.90
CA LEU A 127 8.94 -16.82 -6.37
C LEU A 127 8.49 -18.24 -6.78
N ALA A 128 7.19 -18.53 -6.66
CA ALA A 128 6.60 -19.81 -7.11
C ALA A 128 6.77 -20.01 -8.63
N TYR A 129 6.48 -18.97 -9.42
CA TYR A 129 6.64 -19.01 -10.88
C TYR A 129 8.09 -19.28 -11.30
N ARG A 130 9.07 -18.69 -10.59
CA ARG A 130 10.50 -18.92 -10.86
C ARG A 130 11.00 -20.28 -10.36
N GLY A 131 10.22 -21.00 -9.56
CA GLY A 131 10.64 -22.27 -8.96
C GLY A 131 11.84 -22.15 -8.02
N VAL A 132 11.97 -21.01 -7.30
CA VAL A 132 13.10 -20.78 -6.41
C VAL A 132 13.08 -21.76 -5.25
N THR A 133 14.19 -22.47 -5.05
CA THR A 133 14.39 -23.41 -3.94
C THR A 133 14.88 -22.65 -2.72
N CYS A 134 13.96 -22.25 -1.83
CA CYS A 134 14.28 -21.50 -0.62
C CYS A 134 13.46 -21.97 0.59
N LYS A 135 13.87 -21.59 1.78
CA LYS A 135 13.09 -21.77 3.01
C LYS A 135 12.36 -20.47 3.34
N VAL A 136 11.05 -20.54 3.57
CA VAL A 136 10.21 -19.38 3.82
C VAL A 136 9.53 -19.51 5.17
N ILE A 137 9.70 -18.52 6.03
CA ILE A 137 8.95 -18.34 7.26
C ILE A 137 7.98 -17.18 7.04
N THR A 138 6.69 -17.41 7.25
CA THR A 138 5.67 -16.38 7.02
C THR A 138 4.54 -16.43 8.04
N ASN A 139 3.98 -15.26 8.36
CA ASN A 139 2.74 -15.13 9.10
C ASN A 139 1.50 -15.00 8.21
N SER A 140 1.67 -15.08 6.87
CA SER A 140 0.63 -14.90 5.86
C SER A 140 0.12 -16.24 5.32
N LEU A 141 -1.18 -16.53 5.46
CA LEU A 141 -1.79 -17.71 4.86
C LEU A 141 -1.69 -17.70 3.33
N PRO A 142 -2.01 -16.59 2.61
CA PRO A 142 -1.88 -16.54 1.15
C PRO A 142 -0.45 -16.77 0.66
N VAL A 143 0.57 -16.26 1.36
CA VAL A 143 1.98 -16.53 1.02
C VAL A 143 2.30 -18.01 1.19
N ALA A 144 1.91 -18.60 2.34
CA ALA A 144 2.15 -20.02 2.62
C ALA A 144 1.46 -20.92 1.59
N MET A 145 0.19 -20.65 1.27
CA MET A 145 -0.57 -21.41 0.26
C MET A 145 0.05 -21.29 -1.14
N THR A 146 0.50 -20.08 -1.52
CA THR A 146 1.09 -19.83 -2.84
C THR A 146 2.41 -20.58 -3.04
N LEU A 147 3.26 -20.61 -2.01
CA LEU A 147 4.59 -21.21 -2.07
C LEU A 147 4.59 -22.70 -1.72
N GLY A 148 3.65 -23.16 -0.90
CA GLY A 148 3.61 -24.54 -0.39
C GLY A 148 3.35 -25.63 -1.45
N HIS A 149 2.93 -25.24 -2.67
CA HIS A 149 2.79 -26.15 -3.82
C HIS A 149 4.01 -26.13 -4.77
N GLY A 150 5.03 -25.32 -4.45
CA GLY A 150 6.21 -25.13 -5.29
C GLY A 150 7.47 -25.78 -4.74
N ALA A 151 8.63 -25.25 -5.13
CA ALA A 151 9.95 -25.71 -4.72
C ALA A 151 10.39 -25.18 -3.35
N ALA A 152 9.66 -24.25 -2.77
CA ALA A 152 9.99 -23.66 -1.47
C ALA A 152 9.52 -24.54 -0.30
N GLU A 153 10.36 -24.65 0.74
CA GLU A 153 9.97 -25.20 2.05
C GLU A 153 9.34 -24.09 2.88
N VAL A 154 8.08 -24.25 3.29
CA VAL A 154 7.31 -23.19 3.96
C VAL A 154 7.00 -23.54 5.41
N MET A 155 7.33 -22.63 6.31
CA MET A 155 6.92 -22.65 7.73
C MET A 155 5.91 -21.50 7.95
N LEU A 156 4.67 -21.85 8.30
CA LEU A 156 3.65 -20.90 8.70
C LEU A 156 3.77 -20.63 10.20
N CYS A 157 3.84 -19.36 10.60
CA CYS A 157 3.87 -18.98 12.01
C CYS A 157 2.58 -19.39 12.73
N PRO A 158 2.66 -19.81 13.99
CA PRO A 158 1.49 -19.94 14.87
C PRO A 158 1.00 -18.55 15.31
N GLY A 159 -0.23 -18.48 15.85
CA GLY A 159 -0.75 -17.26 16.46
C GLY A 159 -2.24 -17.04 16.23
N GLU A 160 -2.73 -15.87 16.64
CA GLU A 160 -4.10 -15.43 16.45
C GLU A 160 -4.34 -15.07 14.99
N TYR A 161 -5.37 -15.66 14.39
CA TYR A 161 -5.73 -15.40 13.00
C TYR A 161 -6.60 -14.15 12.86
N LEU A 162 -6.17 -13.23 12.00
CA LEU A 162 -6.91 -12.04 11.60
C LEU A 162 -7.54 -12.24 10.21
N PRO A 163 -8.87 -12.46 10.14
CA PRO A 163 -9.56 -12.80 8.87
C PRO A 163 -9.39 -11.75 7.78
N ASP A 164 -9.55 -10.46 8.10
CA ASP A 164 -9.48 -9.34 7.13
C ASP A 164 -8.10 -9.20 6.47
N GLU A 165 -7.07 -9.78 7.09
CA GLU A 165 -5.69 -9.75 6.62
C GLU A 165 -5.18 -11.13 6.18
N SER A 166 -5.95 -12.19 6.42
CA SER A 166 -5.56 -13.58 6.16
C SER A 166 -4.17 -13.92 6.71
N ALA A 167 -3.90 -13.45 7.93
CA ALA A 167 -2.59 -13.57 8.54
C ALA A 167 -2.69 -13.83 10.05
N VAL A 168 -1.60 -14.30 10.64
CA VAL A 168 -1.50 -14.52 12.08
C VAL A 168 -0.60 -13.48 12.75
N VAL A 169 -0.94 -13.16 13.99
CA VAL A 169 -0.20 -12.25 14.89
C VAL A 169 -0.26 -12.78 16.32
N GLY A 170 0.37 -12.12 17.25
CA GLY A 170 0.28 -12.42 18.67
C GLY A 170 1.61 -12.85 19.30
N PRO A 171 1.62 -13.07 20.61
CA PRO A 171 2.82 -13.48 21.34
C PRO A 171 3.46 -14.75 20.78
N GLU A 172 2.65 -15.74 20.42
CA GLU A 172 3.11 -17.02 19.86
C GLU A 172 3.85 -16.82 18.52
N THR A 173 3.35 -15.90 17.70
CA THR A 173 4.02 -15.54 16.44
C THR A 173 5.39 -14.91 16.71
N LEU A 174 5.47 -14.00 17.69
CA LEU A 174 6.72 -13.33 18.03
C LEU A 174 7.73 -14.31 18.64
N GLU A 175 7.29 -15.15 19.55
CA GLU A 175 8.13 -16.19 20.16
C GLU A 175 8.67 -17.16 19.12
N PHE A 176 7.81 -17.63 18.21
CA PHE A 176 8.21 -18.51 17.12
C PHE A 176 9.27 -17.84 16.23
N LEU A 177 9.03 -16.62 15.74
CA LEU A 177 9.97 -15.88 14.91
C LEU A 177 11.31 -15.64 15.61
N SER A 178 11.29 -15.46 16.93
CA SER A 178 12.50 -15.19 17.74
C SER A 178 13.53 -16.33 17.73
N GLN A 179 13.12 -17.53 17.37
CA GLN A 179 13.97 -18.72 17.35
C GLN A 179 14.82 -18.84 16.08
N PHE A 180 14.58 -18.02 15.07
CA PHE A 180 15.25 -18.13 13.78
C PHE A 180 16.18 -16.97 13.51
N HIS A 181 17.21 -17.23 12.71
CA HIS A 181 17.99 -16.26 11.98
C HIS A 181 17.89 -16.57 10.48
N VAL A 182 17.67 -15.54 9.66
CA VAL A 182 17.45 -15.70 8.21
C VAL A 182 18.36 -14.80 7.40
N ASP A 183 18.58 -15.18 6.15
CA ASP A 183 19.39 -14.40 5.22
C ASP A 183 18.71 -13.09 4.85
N ARG A 184 17.37 -13.11 4.71
CA ARG A 184 16.60 -11.96 4.25
C ARG A 184 15.23 -11.89 4.94
N CYS A 185 14.82 -10.67 5.25
CA CYS A 185 13.44 -10.35 5.60
C CYS A 185 12.85 -9.42 4.53
N ILE A 186 11.66 -9.73 4.04
CA ILE A 186 10.93 -8.94 3.05
C ILE A 186 9.58 -8.56 3.64
N ILE A 187 9.37 -7.27 3.86
CA ILE A 187 8.15 -6.73 4.45
C ILE A 187 7.47 -5.71 3.55
N GLY A 188 6.16 -5.55 3.70
CA GLY A 188 5.41 -4.39 3.24
C GLY A 188 5.24 -3.35 4.34
N ALA A 189 4.49 -2.28 4.04
CA ALA A 189 4.14 -1.25 5.02
C ALA A 189 2.79 -0.61 4.72
N SER A 190 2.19 0.02 5.74
CA SER A 190 1.06 0.93 5.57
C SER A 190 1.52 2.34 5.18
N GLY A 191 2.71 2.75 5.60
CA GLY A 191 3.31 4.03 5.28
C GLY A 191 4.82 4.05 5.47
N ILE A 192 5.48 4.98 4.77
CA ILE A 192 6.89 5.32 4.94
C ILE A 192 7.06 6.83 4.84
N SER A 193 7.74 7.42 5.83
CA SER A 193 8.08 8.83 5.90
C SER A 193 9.56 9.01 6.30
N ASP A 194 10.02 10.24 6.46
CA ASP A 194 11.35 10.54 7.03
C ASP A 194 11.49 10.10 8.50
N GLU A 195 10.37 9.84 9.20
CA GLU A 195 10.33 9.25 10.53
C GLU A 195 10.54 7.72 10.54
N GLY A 196 10.39 7.04 9.39
CA GLY A 196 10.57 5.60 9.25
C GLY A 196 9.41 4.87 8.61
N VAL A 197 9.34 3.56 8.85
CA VAL A 197 8.29 2.65 8.35
C VAL A 197 7.23 2.45 9.42
N SER A 198 5.97 2.47 9.02
CA SER A 198 4.84 2.37 9.94
C SER A 198 3.72 1.46 9.46
N GLU A 199 2.92 0.99 10.42
CA GLU A 199 1.76 0.13 10.23
C GLU A 199 0.51 0.67 10.93
N THR A 200 -0.65 0.41 10.35
CA THR A 200 -1.95 0.74 10.96
C THR A 200 -2.36 -0.25 12.04
N VAL A 201 -2.01 -1.53 11.89
CA VAL A 201 -2.35 -2.60 12.83
C VAL A 201 -1.14 -2.92 13.71
N ARG A 202 -1.28 -2.72 15.03
CA ARG A 202 -0.18 -2.90 16.02
C ARG A 202 0.42 -4.30 15.99
N GLY A 203 -0.40 -5.34 15.79
CA GLY A 203 0.05 -6.73 15.71
C GLY A 203 1.05 -6.93 14.56
N PHE A 204 0.78 -6.37 13.39
CA PHE A 204 1.70 -6.44 12.25
C PHE A 204 2.97 -5.63 12.46
N ALA A 205 2.87 -4.48 13.12
CA ALA A 205 4.08 -3.72 13.47
C ALA A 205 5.02 -4.53 14.36
N ALA A 206 4.50 -5.28 15.32
CA ALA A 206 5.28 -6.15 16.20
C ALA A 206 5.93 -7.31 15.43
N VAL A 207 5.16 -8.00 14.58
CA VAL A 207 5.66 -9.09 13.73
C VAL A 207 6.80 -8.61 12.83
N LYS A 208 6.59 -7.49 12.10
CA LYS A 208 7.62 -6.92 11.21
C LYS A 208 8.88 -6.50 11.96
N LYS A 209 8.74 -5.92 13.15
CA LYS A 209 9.90 -5.60 14.02
C LYS A 209 10.72 -6.85 14.31
N GLU A 210 10.06 -7.94 14.72
CA GLU A 210 10.78 -9.17 15.04
C GLU A 210 11.42 -9.77 13.80
N MET A 211 10.72 -9.83 12.67
CA MET A 211 11.28 -10.31 11.40
C MET A 211 12.53 -9.51 10.99
N LEU A 212 12.49 -8.17 11.08
CA LEU A 212 13.64 -7.32 10.76
C LEU A 212 14.85 -7.56 11.69
N ARG A 213 14.59 -7.82 12.98
CA ARG A 213 15.66 -8.14 13.96
C ARG A 213 16.36 -9.48 13.68
N ARG A 214 15.67 -10.39 12.99
CA ARG A 214 16.14 -11.77 12.74
C ARG A 214 16.77 -11.96 11.37
N ALA A 215 16.88 -10.89 10.56
CA ALA A 215 17.39 -10.98 9.20
C ALA A 215 18.73 -10.26 9.02
N SER A 216 19.58 -10.87 8.21
CA SER A 216 20.85 -10.27 7.77
C SER A 216 20.64 -9.16 6.73
N ARG A 217 19.60 -9.30 5.89
CA ARG A 217 19.17 -8.28 4.90
C ARG A 217 17.71 -7.92 5.12
N ARG A 218 17.44 -6.61 5.21
CA ARG A 218 16.13 -6.06 5.56
C ARG A 218 15.57 -5.27 4.39
N GLN A 219 14.58 -5.82 3.73
CA GLN A 219 14.01 -5.28 2.50
C GLN A 219 12.56 -4.86 2.69
N LEU A 220 12.24 -3.63 2.29
CA LEU A 220 10.88 -3.09 2.26
C LEU A 220 10.36 -3.07 0.82
N LEU A 221 9.16 -3.61 0.61
CA LEU A 221 8.40 -3.47 -0.64
C LEU A 221 7.27 -2.46 -0.41
N VAL A 222 7.31 -1.32 -1.09
CA VAL A 222 6.35 -0.25 -0.85
C VAL A 222 6.00 0.50 -2.12
N GLY A 223 4.70 0.68 -2.38
CA GLY A 223 4.23 1.53 -3.46
C GLY A 223 4.34 3.02 -3.12
N SER A 224 4.59 3.83 -4.14
CA SER A 224 4.77 5.29 -4.02
C SER A 224 3.58 6.01 -3.39
N GLU A 225 2.39 5.41 -3.45
CA GLU A 225 1.19 5.94 -2.80
C GLU A 225 1.27 5.99 -1.26
N LYS A 226 2.28 5.33 -0.69
CA LYS A 226 2.53 5.26 0.76
C LYS A 226 3.62 6.21 1.23
N PHE A 227 4.25 6.95 0.32
CA PHE A 227 5.27 7.94 0.66
C PHE A 227 4.65 9.12 1.43
N GLY A 228 5.35 9.56 2.48
CA GLY A 228 4.89 10.63 3.37
C GLY A 228 3.66 10.26 4.20
N LYS A 229 3.30 8.98 4.28
CA LYS A 229 2.20 8.51 5.12
C LYS A 229 2.72 7.83 6.37
N ASP A 230 2.06 8.06 7.49
CA ASP A 230 2.33 7.45 8.77
C ASP A 230 1.14 6.60 9.22
N GLY A 231 1.43 5.36 9.62
CA GLY A 231 0.49 4.47 10.30
C GLY A 231 0.54 4.67 11.82
N LEU A 232 -0.35 3.96 12.54
CA LEU A 232 -0.49 4.05 13.99
C LEU A 232 0.78 3.66 14.76
N ALA A 233 1.51 2.66 14.28
CA ALA A 233 2.64 2.08 15.00
C ALA A 233 3.89 2.05 14.13
N ARG A 234 4.99 2.61 14.64
CA ARG A 234 6.29 2.54 13.97
C ARG A 234 6.82 1.12 13.96
N VAL A 235 7.23 0.63 12.80
CA VAL A 235 7.91 -0.65 12.59
C VAL A 235 9.41 -0.48 12.82
N THR A 236 10.04 0.44 12.11
CA THR A 236 11.47 0.72 12.23
C THR A 236 11.78 2.15 11.78
N ARG A 237 12.94 2.66 12.17
CA ARG A 237 13.55 3.84 11.55
C ARG A 237 14.11 3.46 10.18
N LEU A 238 14.45 4.43 9.34
CA LEU A 238 14.99 4.15 8.01
C LEU A 238 16.33 3.42 8.05
N ASP A 239 17.20 3.70 9.03
CA ASP A 239 18.48 3.00 9.25
C ASP A 239 18.31 1.51 9.65
N GLY A 240 17.11 1.09 9.97
CA GLY A 240 16.75 -0.33 10.15
C GLY A 240 16.44 -1.09 8.87
N LEU A 241 16.63 -0.48 7.68
CA LEU A 241 16.45 -1.09 6.37
C LEU A 241 17.78 -1.08 5.60
N ASP A 242 17.95 -2.07 4.73
CA ASP A 242 19.07 -2.10 3.78
C ASP A 242 18.60 -1.69 2.37
N THR A 243 17.38 -2.09 1.97
CA THR A 243 16.85 -1.83 0.64
C THR A 243 15.36 -1.48 0.68
N VAL A 244 14.96 -0.50 -0.13
CA VAL A 244 13.56 -0.19 -0.45
C VAL A 244 13.33 -0.47 -1.93
N VAL A 245 12.36 -1.35 -2.25
CA VAL A 245 11.89 -1.61 -3.61
C VAL A 245 10.54 -0.93 -3.80
N THR A 246 10.42 -0.10 -4.83
CA THR A 246 9.26 0.75 -5.06
C THR A 246 8.98 0.93 -6.56
N ASP A 247 7.77 1.42 -6.91
CA ASP A 247 7.35 1.71 -8.29
C ASP A 247 7.78 3.10 -8.80
N ALA A 248 8.16 4.00 -7.91
CA ALA A 248 8.66 5.33 -8.27
C ALA A 248 9.72 5.82 -7.29
N ARG A 249 10.64 6.66 -7.77
CA ARG A 249 11.67 7.23 -6.91
C ARG A 249 11.04 8.19 -5.90
N PRO A 250 11.33 8.06 -4.60
CA PRO A 250 10.92 9.06 -3.61
C PRO A 250 11.52 10.44 -3.91
N ASP A 251 10.88 11.48 -3.41
CA ASP A 251 11.36 12.85 -3.50
C ASP A 251 11.43 13.55 -2.12
N GLY A 252 11.76 14.84 -2.09
CA GLY A 252 11.68 15.71 -0.93
C GLY A 252 12.45 15.22 0.30
N SER A 253 11.77 15.20 1.46
CA SER A 253 12.35 14.82 2.76
C SER A 253 12.65 13.33 2.84
N LEU A 254 11.77 12.49 2.29
CA LEU A 254 11.94 11.04 2.31
C LEU A 254 13.20 10.59 1.55
N LEU A 255 13.45 11.13 0.35
CA LEU A 255 14.66 10.80 -0.42
C LEU A 255 15.92 11.16 0.36
N ARG A 256 15.96 12.37 0.95
CA ARG A 256 17.12 12.82 1.75
C ARG A 256 17.34 11.93 2.97
N ALA A 257 16.25 11.54 3.65
CA ALA A 257 16.33 10.70 4.85
C ALA A 257 16.80 9.27 4.52
N LEU A 258 16.29 8.65 3.44
CA LEU A 258 16.75 7.34 2.96
C LEU A 258 18.23 7.38 2.58
N SER A 259 18.66 8.39 1.82
CA SER A 259 20.06 8.57 1.43
C SER A 259 20.99 8.75 2.65
N LYS A 260 20.56 9.56 3.64
CA LYS A 260 21.30 9.76 4.89
C LYS A 260 21.42 8.47 5.71
N SER A 261 20.41 7.61 5.66
CA SER A 261 20.39 6.32 6.36
C SER A 261 21.11 5.21 5.61
N GLY A 262 21.69 5.48 4.42
CA GLY A 262 22.41 4.49 3.62
C GLY A 262 21.53 3.43 2.98
N VAL A 263 20.21 3.67 2.85
CA VAL A 263 19.25 2.73 2.29
C VAL A 263 19.33 2.74 0.78
N GLU A 264 19.52 1.58 0.18
CA GLU A 264 19.46 1.39 -1.27
C GLU A 264 18.01 1.54 -1.76
N ILE A 265 17.81 2.34 -2.81
CA ILE A 265 16.50 2.54 -3.44
C ILE A 265 16.52 1.88 -4.81
N VAL A 266 15.67 0.84 -4.98
CA VAL A 266 15.52 0.09 -6.23
C VAL A 266 14.14 0.39 -6.81
N VAL A 267 14.11 0.98 -8.01
CA VAL A 267 12.86 1.42 -8.65
C VAL A 267 12.46 0.41 -9.73
N ALA A 268 11.24 -0.10 -9.61
CA ALA A 268 10.59 -0.94 -10.60
C ALA A 268 9.87 -0.06 -11.64
N GLU A 269 10.62 0.41 -12.63
CA GLU A 269 10.10 1.27 -13.70
C GLU A 269 9.00 0.58 -14.52
N PRO A 270 8.03 1.34 -15.08
CA PRO A 270 7.10 0.79 -16.05
C PRO A 270 7.87 0.16 -17.21
N SER A 271 7.48 -1.03 -17.63
CA SER A 271 8.01 -1.60 -18.86
C SER A 271 7.75 -0.59 -19.99
N GLY A 272 8.80 0.03 -20.50
CA GLY A 272 8.69 0.93 -21.64
C GLY A 272 7.97 0.17 -22.74
N ASP A 273 6.99 0.80 -23.39
CA ASP A 273 6.42 0.32 -24.64
C ASP A 273 7.58 -0.07 -25.56
N GLN A 274 7.86 -1.34 -25.70
CA GLN A 274 8.57 -1.83 -26.84
C GLN A 274 7.62 -1.57 -28.03
N LYS A 275 7.69 -0.34 -28.58
CA LYS A 275 7.17 -0.08 -29.91
C LYS A 275 7.92 -1.02 -30.85
N ALA A 276 7.24 -2.11 -31.21
CA ALA A 276 7.57 -2.90 -32.37
C ALA A 276 7.23 -2.12 -33.63
#